data_67f89b5988e8bb1b455cd7ae34395c64
#
_entry.id   67f89b5988e8bb1b455cd7ae34395c64
#
_cell.length_a   1.000
_cell.length_b   1.000
_cell.length_c   1.000
_cell.angle_alpha   90.00
_cell.angle_beta   90.00
_cell.angle_gamma   90.00
#
_symmetry.space_group_name_H-M   'P 1'
#
loop_
_entity.id
_entity.type
_entity.pdbx_description
1 polymer ?
#
loop_
_entity_poly.entity_id
_entity_poly.type
_entity_poly.pdbx_seq_one_letter_code
_entity_poly.pdbx_strand_id
1 'polypeptide(L)'
;MRRKQARFMATLCRPSVSVPEHVITMEETLELARSRHADHPQLPLALRLIENTGVKTRHIVQPIEETLKHPGFEERNKIYVSEAKARVPSVVQRALDDAELLTTDIDVIIYVSCTGFMMPSLTAWLINEMSFDATTRQIPIAQLGCAAGGAAINRAHDFCMAYPKANALIVACEFCSLCYQPTDIGVGSLLSNGLFGDGIAAAVVRGRGGEGIELERNGSYLIPKTEEWIMYDVRATGFHFLLDKRVPATMEPLAPALQDLAGLHGWDAADLDFYIVHAGGPRILDDLSKFLQVDPHAFRFSRATLTEYGNIASAVVLDALRRLFDEGGAQDRARGLLAGFGPGITAEMALGRWRTDEEAV
;
A
#
# COMPACT_ATOMS: atom_id res chain seq x y z
N MET A 1 41.81 17.83 6.57
CA MET A 1 41.06 16.63 6.09
C MET A 1 39.76 16.52 6.87
N ARG A 2 38.63 16.95 6.33
CA ARG A 2 37.29 16.65 6.92
C ARG A 2 37.06 15.15 6.71
N ARG A 3 36.99 14.36 7.78
CA ARG A 3 36.47 12.99 7.73
C ARG A 3 35.10 13.08 7.07
N LYS A 4 34.89 12.44 5.90
CA LYS A 4 33.55 12.16 5.39
C LYS A 4 32.85 11.39 6.51
N GLN A 5 31.95 12.05 7.25
CA GLN A 5 31.03 11.33 8.12
C GLN A 5 30.29 10.35 7.21
N ALA A 6 30.40 9.08 7.48
CA ALA A 6 29.59 8.06 6.80
C ALA A 6 28.14 8.51 7.00
N ARG A 7 27.45 8.81 5.90
CA ARG A 7 26.08 9.22 5.89
C ARG A 7 25.28 7.94 6.19
N PHE A 8 24.77 7.82 7.39
CA PHE A 8 23.92 6.71 7.76
C PHE A 8 22.63 6.82 6.93
N MET A 9 22.30 5.75 6.22
CA MET A 9 21.09 5.65 5.40
C MET A 9 20.21 4.56 6.02
N ALA A 10 18.93 4.84 6.11
CA ALA A 10 17.95 3.85 6.54
C ALA A 10 17.65 2.88 5.39
N THR A 11 17.61 1.58 5.67
CA THR A 11 17.38 0.54 4.66
C THR A 11 15.99 -0.07 4.84
N LEU A 12 15.15 0.04 3.83
CA LEU A 12 13.88 -0.67 3.73
C LEU A 12 14.15 -2.11 3.27
N CYS A 13 13.97 -3.05 4.19
CA CYS A 13 14.22 -4.46 3.98
C CYS A 13 13.07 -5.15 3.22
N ARG A 14 13.25 -6.44 2.90
CA ARG A 14 12.25 -7.26 2.22
C ARG A 14 10.91 -7.24 2.97
N PRO A 15 9.79 -6.89 2.31
CA PRO A 15 8.47 -6.99 2.92
C PRO A 15 7.96 -8.43 2.97
N SER A 16 7.23 -8.77 4.03
CA SER A 16 6.37 -9.93 4.09
C SER A 16 4.95 -9.53 3.75
N VAL A 17 4.26 -10.32 2.93
CA VAL A 17 2.88 -10.07 2.52
C VAL A 17 2.04 -11.34 2.70
N SER A 18 0.78 -11.16 3.06
CA SER A 18 -0.21 -12.22 3.14
C SER A 18 -1.56 -11.70 2.63
N VAL A 19 -2.23 -12.53 1.87
CA VAL A 19 -3.61 -12.30 1.44
C VAL A 19 -4.51 -13.38 2.03
N PRO A 20 -5.79 -13.09 2.29
CA PRO A 20 -6.72 -14.10 2.80
C PRO A 20 -6.96 -15.26 1.81
N GLU A 21 -7.54 -16.34 2.32
CA GLU A 21 -7.73 -17.60 1.57
C GLU A 21 -8.91 -17.60 0.61
N HIS A 22 -9.93 -16.76 0.84
CA HIS A 22 -11.12 -16.73 -0.04
C HIS A 22 -10.81 -15.93 -1.30
N VAL A 23 -10.91 -16.60 -2.44
CA VAL A 23 -10.60 -16.01 -3.75
C VAL A 23 -11.89 -15.74 -4.50
N ILE A 24 -11.96 -14.60 -5.17
CA ILE A 24 -12.99 -14.27 -6.14
C ILE A 24 -12.33 -13.89 -7.47
N THR A 25 -12.73 -14.57 -8.52
CA THR A 25 -12.22 -14.33 -9.89
C THR A 25 -12.93 -13.15 -10.56
N MET A 26 -12.35 -12.65 -11.65
CA MET A 26 -12.99 -11.65 -12.51
C MET A 26 -14.33 -12.15 -13.05
N GLU A 27 -14.40 -13.41 -13.47
CA GLU A 27 -15.63 -14.02 -14.02
C GLU A 27 -16.75 -14.03 -12.98
N GLU A 28 -16.48 -14.53 -11.77
CA GLU A 28 -17.43 -14.51 -10.65
C GLU A 28 -17.85 -13.08 -10.27
N THR A 29 -16.91 -12.13 -10.30
CA THR A 29 -17.22 -10.71 -10.04
C THR A 29 -18.21 -10.15 -11.06
N LEU A 30 -18.00 -10.43 -12.35
CA LEU A 30 -18.90 -9.98 -13.42
C LEU A 30 -20.27 -10.66 -13.34
N GLU A 31 -20.31 -11.96 -13.00
CA GLU A 31 -21.56 -12.70 -12.80
C GLU A 31 -22.36 -12.13 -11.62
N LEU A 32 -21.70 -11.87 -10.48
CA LEU A 32 -22.32 -11.21 -9.33
C LEU A 32 -22.87 -9.82 -9.70
N ALA A 33 -22.12 -9.03 -10.45
CA ALA A 33 -22.57 -7.71 -10.89
C ALA A 33 -23.81 -7.82 -11.80
N ARG A 34 -23.83 -8.78 -12.74
CA ARG A 34 -24.98 -9.02 -13.62
C ARG A 34 -26.23 -9.48 -12.85
N SER A 35 -26.06 -10.44 -11.94
CA SER A 35 -27.19 -11.00 -11.18
C SER A 35 -27.78 -10.02 -10.18
N ARG A 36 -26.94 -9.23 -9.50
CA ARG A 36 -27.41 -8.30 -8.46
C ARG A 36 -27.90 -6.96 -8.97
N HIS A 37 -27.44 -6.54 -10.14
CA HIS A 37 -27.71 -5.22 -10.70
C HIS A 37 -28.30 -5.30 -12.11
N ALA A 38 -29.09 -6.36 -12.42
CA ALA A 38 -29.66 -6.62 -13.75
C ALA A 38 -30.45 -5.41 -14.32
N ASP A 39 -31.18 -4.71 -13.47
CA ASP A 39 -32.01 -3.55 -13.85
C ASP A 39 -31.24 -2.21 -13.81
N HIS A 40 -29.93 -2.23 -13.52
CA HIS A 40 -29.17 -0.99 -13.41
C HIS A 40 -28.89 -0.38 -14.80
N PRO A 41 -29.29 0.88 -15.07
CA PRO A 41 -29.23 1.45 -16.43
C PRO A 41 -27.81 1.59 -16.99
N GLN A 42 -26.81 1.67 -16.13
CA GLN A 42 -25.39 1.78 -16.49
C GLN A 42 -24.60 0.47 -16.29
N LEU A 43 -25.27 -0.67 -16.10
CA LEU A 43 -24.61 -1.95 -15.90
C LEU A 43 -23.60 -2.28 -17.02
N PRO A 44 -23.91 -2.11 -18.33
CA PRO A 44 -22.93 -2.39 -19.39
C PRO A 44 -21.65 -1.56 -19.27
N LEU A 45 -21.77 -0.31 -18.81
CA LEU A 45 -20.61 0.54 -18.55
C LEU A 45 -19.81 0.03 -17.35
N ALA A 46 -20.48 -0.30 -16.25
CA ALA A 46 -19.83 -0.81 -15.05
C ALA A 46 -19.06 -2.11 -15.32
N LEU A 47 -19.67 -3.08 -16.01
CA LEU A 47 -19.02 -4.34 -16.39
C LEU A 47 -17.77 -4.10 -17.23
N ARG A 48 -17.84 -3.26 -18.25
CA ARG A 48 -16.67 -2.90 -19.06
C ARG A 48 -15.57 -2.24 -18.24
N LEU A 49 -15.91 -1.36 -17.28
CA LEU A 49 -14.92 -0.73 -16.42
C LEU A 49 -14.28 -1.76 -15.48
N ILE A 50 -15.04 -2.70 -14.94
CA ILE A 50 -14.54 -3.80 -14.12
C ILE A 50 -13.57 -4.67 -14.93
N GLU A 51 -13.96 -5.11 -16.13
CA GLU A 51 -13.07 -5.87 -17.03
C GLU A 51 -11.77 -5.13 -17.33
N ASN A 52 -11.84 -3.82 -17.57
CA ASN A 52 -10.69 -2.99 -17.88
C ASN A 52 -9.76 -2.74 -16.68
N THR A 53 -10.10 -3.17 -15.46
CA THR A 53 -9.17 -3.11 -14.32
C THR A 53 -7.97 -4.03 -14.50
N GLY A 54 -8.09 -5.08 -15.31
CA GLY A 54 -7.07 -6.10 -15.49
C GLY A 54 -6.87 -7.01 -14.28
N VAL A 55 -7.68 -6.87 -13.24
CA VAL A 55 -7.67 -7.73 -12.06
C VAL A 55 -8.17 -9.12 -12.46
N LYS A 56 -7.39 -10.16 -12.21
CA LYS A 56 -7.79 -11.55 -12.49
C LYS A 56 -8.45 -12.19 -11.28
N THR A 57 -7.89 -11.97 -10.12
CA THR A 57 -8.35 -12.52 -8.84
C THR A 57 -8.25 -11.46 -7.75
N ARG A 58 -9.07 -11.61 -6.74
CA ARG A 58 -8.99 -10.84 -5.50
C ARG A 58 -9.13 -11.79 -4.33
N HIS A 59 -8.43 -11.51 -3.26
CA HIS A 59 -8.54 -12.22 -2.01
C HIS A 59 -9.41 -11.42 -1.04
N ILE A 60 -10.30 -12.08 -0.33
CA ILE A 60 -11.23 -11.47 0.62
C ILE A 60 -11.25 -12.25 1.94
N VAL A 61 -11.43 -11.52 3.04
CA VAL A 61 -11.29 -12.07 4.40
C VAL A 61 -12.44 -12.99 4.82
N GLN A 62 -13.60 -12.87 4.17
CA GLN A 62 -14.77 -13.73 4.37
C GLN A 62 -15.18 -14.40 3.06
N PRO A 63 -15.89 -15.54 3.09
CA PRO A 63 -16.58 -16.06 1.91
C PRO A 63 -17.45 -14.99 1.26
N ILE A 64 -17.60 -15.01 -0.07
CA ILE A 64 -18.34 -13.98 -0.79
C ILE A 64 -19.80 -13.87 -0.32
N GLU A 65 -20.43 -15.00 0.02
CA GLU A 65 -21.80 -15.03 0.50
C GLU A 65 -21.96 -14.28 1.83
N GLU A 66 -20.97 -14.33 2.71
CA GLU A 66 -20.94 -13.59 3.97
C GLU A 66 -20.65 -12.11 3.74
N THR A 67 -19.70 -11.80 2.86
CA THR A 67 -19.38 -10.41 2.46
C THR A 67 -20.61 -9.69 1.92
N LEU A 68 -21.44 -10.38 1.14
CA LEU A 68 -22.63 -9.81 0.51
C LEU A 68 -23.83 -9.62 1.46
N LYS A 69 -23.85 -10.26 2.63
CA LYS A 69 -24.97 -10.13 3.62
C LYS A 69 -25.00 -8.75 4.29
N HIS A 70 -23.85 -8.10 4.45
CA HIS A 70 -23.70 -6.79 5.10
C HIS A 70 -24.39 -6.70 6.48
N PRO A 71 -23.79 -7.27 7.52
CA PRO A 71 -24.41 -7.34 8.86
C PRO A 71 -24.44 -5.99 9.62
N GLY A 72 -23.94 -4.91 9.01
CA GLY A 72 -23.81 -3.59 9.61
C GLY A 72 -22.36 -3.24 9.98
N PHE A 73 -22.12 -1.97 10.28
CA PHE A 73 -20.78 -1.45 10.55
C PHE A 73 -20.14 -2.08 11.79
N GLU A 74 -20.90 -2.21 12.87
CA GLU A 74 -20.41 -2.79 14.13
C GLU A 74 -19.86 -4.20 13.93
N GLU A 75 -20.63 -5.08 13.29
CA GLU A 75 -20.20 -6.47 13.07
C GLU A 75 -19.03 -6.56 12.11
N ARG A 76 -19.01 -5.77 11.04
CA ARG A 76 -17.87 -5.71 10.13
C ARG A 76 -16.60 -5.22 10.80
N ASN A 77 -16.71 -4.23 11.68
CA ASN A 77 -15.57 -3.76 12.44
C ASN A 77 -15.08 -4.79 13.48
N LYS A 78 -15.98 -5.57 14.08
CA LYS A 78 -15.59 -6.72 14.92
C LYS A 78 -14.83 -7.77 14.12
N ILE A 79 -15.27 -8.08 12.90
CA ILE A 79 -14.58 -8.98 11.98
C ILE A 79 -13.20 -8.43 11.65
N TYR A 80 -13.10 -7.14 11.28
CA TYR A 80 -11.82 -6.50 11.05
C TYR A 80 -10.84 -6.68 12.21
N VAL A 81 -11.29 -6.40 13.43
CA VAL A 81 -10.47 -6.53 14.65
C VAL A 81 -10.02 -7.98 14.88
N SER A 82 -10.94 -8.94 14.73
CA SER A 82 -10.65 -10.36 14.90
C SER A 82 -9.64 -10.86 13.89
N GLU A 83 -9.87 -10.57 12.61
CA GLU A 83 -9.01 -11.01 11.50
C GLU A 83 -7.64 -10.35 11.51
N ALA A 84 -7.58 -9.05 11.86
CA ALA A 84 -6.31 -8.35 12.02
C ALA A 84 -5.46 -8.99 13.12
N LYS A 85 -6.05 -9.26 14.29
CA LYS A 85 -5.36 -9.94 15.40
C LYS A 85 -4.92 -11.36 15.05
N ALA A 86 -5.72 -12.10 14.30
CA ALA A 86 -5.41 -13.48 13.93
C ALA A 86 -4.26 -13.55 12.88
N ARG A 87 -4.19 -12.60 11.95
CA ARG A 87 -3.33 -12.71 10.77
C ARG A 87 -2.06 -11.86 10.83
N VAL A 88 -2.11 -10.65 11.40
CA VAL A 88 -0.97 -9.72 11.41
C VAL A 88 0.28 -10.30 12.09
N PRO A 89 0.20 -11.01 13.24
CA PRO A 89 1.39 -11.52 13.92
C PRO A 89 2.30 -12.37 13.03
N SER A 90 1.72 -13.26 12.23
CA SER A 90 2.50 -14.14 11.35
C SER A 90 3.21 -13.38 10.23
N VAL A 91 2.61 -12.28 9.73
CA VAL A 91 3.21 -11.42 8.69
C VAL A 91 4.34 -10.59 9.29
N VAL A 92 4.14 -10.06 10.49
CA VAL A 92 5.17 -9.34 11.25
C VAL A 92 6.35 -10.23 11.55
N GLN A 93 6.11 -11.47 12.04
CA GLN A 93 7.19 -12.39 12.36
C GLN A 93 8.06 -12.69 11.14
N ARG A 94 7.46 -12.99 9.98
CA ARG A 94 8.24 -13.22 8.75
C ARG A 94 9.06 -12.00 8.33
N ALA A 95 8.51 -10.78 8.47
CA ALA A 95 9.26 -9.57 8.15
C ALA A 95 10.45 -9.32 9.11
N LEU A 96 10.31 -9.71 10.37
CA LEU A 96 11.39 -9.68 11.36
C LEU A 96 12.45 -10.75 11.04
N ASP A 97 12.02 -11.97 10.72
CA ASP A 97 12.90 -13.08 10.34
C ASP A 97 13.74 -12.72 9.10
N ASP A 98 13.10 -12.17 8.04
CA ASP A 98 13.75 -11.71 6.81
C ASP A 98 14.76 -10.55 7.09
N ALA A 99 14.50 -9.76 8.11
CA ALA A 99 15.39 -8.69 8.55
C ALA A 99 16.43 -9.12 9.62
N GLU A 100 16.43 -10.40 10.04
CA GLU A 100 17.26 -10.94 11.10
C GLU A 100 17.18 -10.13 12.42
N LEU A 101 15.94 -9.75 12.79
CA LEU A 101 15.66 -8.97 14.00
C LEU A 101 14.65 -9.68 14.91
N LEU A 102 14.77 -9.39 16.21
CA LEU A 102 13.78 -9.77 17.21
C LEU A 102 12.77 -8.64 17.43
N THR A 103 11.65 -8.94 18.05
CA THR A 103 10.66 -7.93 18.45
C THR A 103 11.24 -6.86 19.36
N THR A 104 12.20 -7.25 20.21
CA THR A 104 12.93 -6.35 21.13
C THR A 104 13.89 -5.38 20.43
N ASP A 105 14.20 -5.61 19.15
CA ASP A 105 15.06 -4.72 18.37
C ASP A 105 14.26 -3.60 17.67
N ILE A 106 12.93 -3.59 17.80
CA ILE A 106 12.04 -2.62 17.15
C ILE A 106 11.73 -1.44 18.07
N ASP A 107 12.11 -0.24 17.63
CA ASP A 107 11.94 1.00 18.38
C ASP A 107 10.61 1.72 18.10
N VAL A 108 10.00 1.46 16.93
CA VAL A 108 8.71 2.06 16.52
C VAL A 108 7.91 1.11 15.63
N ILE A 109 6.60 1.05 15.87
CA ILE A 109 5.64 0.38 14.98
C ILE A 109 4.80 1.47 14.30
N ILE A 110 4.83 1.49 12.96
CA ILE A 110 4.01 2.36 12.11
C ILE A 110 2.91 1.48 11.52
N TYR A 111 1.70 1.67 12.00
CA TYR A 111 0.54 0.89 11.60
C TYR A 111 -0.37 1.70 10.67
N VAL A 112 -0.70 1.15 9.52
CA VAL A 112 -1.58 1.80 8.56
C VAL A 112 -2.80 0.92 8.26
N SER A 113 -3.98 1.52 8.30
CA SER A 113 -5.24 0.93 7.84
C SER A 113 -6.29 2.02 7.64
N CYS A 114 -7.09 1.88 6.58
CA CYS A 114 -8.26 2.74 6.33
C CYS A 114 -9.57 1.93 6.23
N THR A 115 -9.53 0.62 6.42
CA THR A 115 -10.66 -0.29 6.19
C THR A 115 -11.32 -0.80 7.47
N GLY A 116 -10.78 -0.44 8.63
CA GLY A 116 -11.35 -0.74 9.93
C GLY A 116 -10.87 0.23 11.00
N PHE A 117 -11.48 0.16 12.18
CA PHE A 117 -11.18 1.08 13.27
C PHE A 117 -10.92 0.32 14.58
N MET A 118 -9.84 0.71 15.26
CA MET A 118 -9.49 0.21 16.59
C MET A 118 -9.00 1.35 17.49
N MET A 119 -9.49 1.38 18.71
CA MET A 119 -8.98 2.24 19.78
C MET A 119 -8.96 1.45 21.11
N PRO A 120 -7.77 1.12 21.67
CA PRO A 120 -6.42 1.43 21.16
C PRO A 120 -6.14 0.84 19.79
N SER A 121 -5.15 1.42 19.06
CA SER A 121 -4.68 0.89 17.79
C SER A 121 -4.14 -0.55 17.94
N LEU A 122 -4.12 -1.31 16.85
CA LEU A 122 -3.55 -2.66 16.82
C LEU A 122 -2.10 -2.69 17.35
N THR A 123 -1.36 -1.60 17.23
CA THR A 123 0.00 -1.48 17.76
C THR A 123 0.11 -1.79 19.26
N ALA A 124 -0.84 -1.28 20.06
CA ALA A 124 -0.86 -1.55 21.49
C ALA A 124 -1.09 -3.04 21.82
N TRP A 125 -1.93 -3.70 21.02
CA TRP A 125 -2.14 -5.13 21.16
C TRP A 125 -0.94 -5.94 20.69
N LEU A 126 -0.32 -5.58 19.55
CA LEU A 126 0.89 -6.24 19.03
C LEU A 126 2.06 -6.18 20.02
N ILE A 127 2.27 -5.03 20.67
CA ILE A 127 3.33 -4.86 21.69
C ILE A 127 3.18 -5.91 22.79
N ASN A 128 1.97 -6.13 23.29
CA ASN A 128 1.73 -7.12 24.32
C ASN A 128 1.78 -8.56 23.80
N GLU A 129 1.11 -8.83 22.67
CA GLU A 129 0.98 -10.19 22.13
C GLU A 129 2.30 -10.77 21.64
N MET A 130 3.11 -9.97 20.98
CA MET A 130 4.37 -10.41 20.39
C MET A 130 5.59 -10.05 21.26
N SER A 131 5.38 -9.56 22.48
CA SER A 131 6.44 -9.22 23.42
C SER A 131 7.45 -8.20 22.88
N PHE A 132 6.98 -7.16 22.18
CA PHE A 132 7.82 -6.00 21.90
C PHE A 132 8.20 -5.28 23.21
N ASP A 133 9.27 -4.48 23.17
CA ASP A 133 9.63 -3.68 24.33
C ASP A 133 8.49 -2.70 24.69
N ALA A 134 8.23 -2.52 25.97
CA ALA A 134 7.21 -1.59 26.45
C ALA A 134 7.48 -0.12 26.07
N THR A 135 8.72 0.20 25.68
CA THR A 135 9.16 1.52 25.20
C THR A 135 8.98 1.70 23.68
N THR A 136 8.58 0.66 22.96
CA THR A 136 8.33 0.72 21.50
C THR A 136 7.27 1.78 21.19
N ARG A 137 7.64 2.74 20.36
CA ARG A 137 6.77 3.86 19.98
C ARG A 137 5.69 3.41 18.99
N GLN A 138 4.57 4.11 18.98
CA GLN A 138 3.40 3.78 18.17
C GLN A 138 3.05 4.96 17.26
N ILE A 139 2.94 4.72 15.95
CA ILE A 139 2.51 5.70 14.95
C ILE A 139 1.38 5.09 14.11
N PRO A 140 0.11 5.21 14.54
CA PRO A 140 -1.02 4.78 13.74
C PRO A 140 -1.37 5.85 12.67
N ILE A 141 -1.60 5.43 11.43
CA ILE A 141 -2.00 6.26 10.29
C ILE A 141 -3.31 5.68 9.73
N ALA A 142 -4.42 6.38 9.90
CA ALA A 142 -5.75 5.85 9.56
C ALA A 142 -6.41 6.53 8.34
N GLN A 143 -6.08 7.77 8.01
CA GLN A 143 -6.85 8.59 7.06
C GLN A 143 -6.12 8.92 5.74
N LEU A 144 -5.02 8.26 5.41
CA LEU A 144 -4.30 8.46 4.14
C LEU A 144 -4.65 7.41 3.07
N GLY A 145 -5.52 6.45 3.37
CA GLY A 145 -5.96 5.42 2.42
C GLY A 145 -4.78 4.75 1.72
N CYS A 146 -4.88 4.62 0.40
CA CYS A 146 -3.85 3.96 -0.41
C CYS A 146 -2.48 4.66 -0.40
N ALA A 147 -2.40 5.97 -0.08
CA ALA A 147 -1.12 6.66 0.06
C ALA A 147 -0.37 6.25 1.35
N ALA A 148 -1.07 5.64 2.32
CA ALA A 148 -0.52 5.35 3.64
C ALA A 148 0.68 4.39 3.62
N GLY A 149 0.78 3.49 2.62
CA GLY A 149 1.96 2.64 2.44
C GLY A 149 3.24 3.45 2.17
N GLY A 150 3.15 4.42 1.25
CA GLY A 150 4.23 5.38 1.00
C GLY A 150 4.52 6.28 2.21
N ALA A 151 3.45 6.77 2.87
CA ALA A 151 3.59 7.58 4.09
C ALA A 151 4.30 6.83 5.22
N ALA A 152 4.01 5.54 5.40
CA ALA A 152 4.68 4.71 6.39
C ALA A 152 6.18 4.56 6.10
N ILE A 153 6.55 4.35 4.83
CA ILE A 153 7.96 4.33 4.40
C ILE A 153 8.63 5.67 4.72
N ASN A 154 7.97 6.80 4.40
CA ASN A 154 8.49 8.13 4.68
C ASN A 154 8.66 8.37 6.19
N ARG A 155 7.68 8.00 7.01
CA ARG A 155 7.79 8.15 8.49
C ARG A 155 8.85 7.25 9.09
N ALA A 156 9.01 6.02 8.58
CA ALA A 156 10.08 5.12 8.99
C ALA A 156 11.46 5.71 8.65
N HIS A 157 11.62 6.24 7.43
CA HIS A 157 12.84 6.94 7.02
C HIS A 157 13.14 8.13 7.94
N ASP A 158 12.17 9.05 8.14
CA ASP A 158 12.35 10.22 9.01
C ASP A 158 12.72 9.82 10.44
N PHE A 159 12.08 8.75 10.97
CA PHE A 159 12.40 8.23 12.30
C PHE A 159 13.83 7.71 12.39
N CYS A 160 14.25 6.89 11.45
CA CYS A 160 15.61 6.33 11.41
C CYS A 160 16.67 7.42 11.15
N MET A 161 16.33 8.49 10.40
CA MET A 161 17.23 9.63 10.23
C MET A 161 17.41 10.41 11.53
N ALA A 162 16.36 10.52 12.35
CA ALA A 162 16.44 11.13 13.68
C ALA A 162 17.13 10.21 14.72
N TYR A 163 16.97 8.90 14.58
CA TYR A 163 17.50 7.85 15.44
C TYR A 163 18.28 6.80 14.62
N PRO A 164 19.53 7.05 14.22
CA PRO A 164 20.26 6.24 13.23
C PRO A 164 20.57 4.79 13.63
N LYS A 165 20.29 4.40 14.86
CA LYS A 165 20.44 3.01 15.34
C LYS A 165 19.10 2.30 15.52
N ALA A 166 18.01 3.03 15.33
CA ALA A 166 16.66 2.51 15.55
C ALA A 166 16.19 1.68 14.36
N ASN A 167 15.28 0.75 14.63
CA ASN A 167 14.58 -0.03 13.64
C ASN A 167 13.08 0.29 13.72
N ALA A 168 12.47 0.55 12.57
CA ALA A 168 11.04 0.80 12.44
C ALA A 168 10.36 -0.40 11.79
N LEU A 169 9.24 -0.84 12.34
CA LEU A 169 8.37 -1.84 11.75
C LEU A 169 7.17 -1.15 11.13
N ILE A 170 6.95 -1.34 9.83
CA ILE A 170 5.76 -0.92 9.11
C ILE A 170 4.79 -2.11 9.07
N VAL A 171 3.51 -1.86 9.36
CA VAL A 171 2.44 -2.86 9.25
C VAL A 171 1.25 -2.23 8.52
N ALA A 172 0.89 -2.77 7.37
CA ALA A 172 -0.32 -2.41 6.62
C ALA A 172 -1.34 -3.55 6.73
N CYS A 173 -2.58 -3.23 7.12
CA CYS A 173 -3.65 -4.23 7.25
C CYS A 173 -4.93 -3.68 6.64
N GLU A 174 -5.28 -4.18 5.46
CA GLU A 174 -6.43 -3.67 4.69
C GLU A 174 -7.37 -4.79 4.30
N PHE A 175 -8.60 -4.71 4.80
CA PHE A 175 -9.70 -5.61 4.46
C PHE A 175 -10.80 -4.81 3.74
N CYS A 176 -10.52 -4.44 2.50
CA CYS A 176 -11.40 -3.61 1.67
C CYS A 176 -12.76 -4.27 1.44
N SER A 177 -12.83 -5.60 1.44
CA SER A 177 -14.08 -6.35 1.30
C SER A 177 -15.08 -6.04 2.41
N LEU A 178 -14.59 -5.67 3.62
CA LEU A 178 -15.44 -5.26 4.74
C LEU A 178 -16.05 -3.86 4.56
N CYS A 179 -15.59 -3.10 3.56
CA CYS A 179 -16.16 -1.79 3.21
C CYS A 179 -17.25 -1.89 2.11
N TYR A 180 -17.56 -3.09 1.62
CA TYR A 180 -18.63 -3.29 0.63
C TYR A 180 -19.98 -2.76 1.14
N GLN A 181 -20.69 -2.00 0.29
CA GLN A 181 -22.02 -1.44 0.59
C GLN A 181 -23.03 -1.88 -0.48
N PRO A 182 -24.01 -2.73 -0.16
CA PRO A 182 -24.99 -3.23 -1.12
C PRO A 182 -25.90 -2.14 -1.69
N THR A 183 -26.02 -1.00 -0.99
CA THR A 183 -26.83 0.15 -1.39
C THR A 183 -26.11 1.12 -2.32
N ASP A 184 -24.79 0.98 -2.48
CA ASP A 184 -23.99 1.86 -3.30
C ASP A 184 -23.93 1.34 -4.73
N ILE A 185 -24.87 1.80 -5.53
CA ILE A 185 -25.08 1.33 -6.93
C ILE A 185 -24.48 2.27 -7.98
N GLY A 186 -23.80 3.35 -7.59
CA GLY A 186 -23.09 4.20 -8.55
C GLY A 186 -22.02 3.44 -9.33
N VAL A 187 -21.74 3.86 -10.58
CA VAL A 187 -20.72 3.19 -11.43
C VAL A 187 -19.35 3.12 -10.74
N GLY A 188 -18.96 4.16 -10.00
CA GLY A 188 -17.71 4.17 -9.20
C GLY A 188 -17.70 3.11 -8.11
N SER A 189 -18.82 2.90 -7.41
CA SER A 189 -18.95 1.89 -6.37
C SER A 189 -18.94 0.47 -6.97
N LEU A 190 -19.64 0.26 -8.10
CA LEU A 190 -19.63 -1.01 -8.82
C LEU A 190 -18.22 -1.36 -9.32
N LEU A 191 -17.50 -0.37 -9.87
CA LEU A 191 -16.09 -0.52 -10.26
C LEU A 191 -15.23 -0.91 -9.04
N SER A 192 -15.40 -0.23 -7.92
CA SER A 192 -14.64 -0.50 -6.68
C SER A 192 -14.85 -1.92 -6.18
N ASN A 193 -16.08 -2.45 -6.28
CA ASN A 193 -16.40 -3.83 -5.94
C ASN A 193 -15.68 -4.86 -6.84
N GLY A 194 -15.22 -4.48 -8.03
CA GLY A 194 -14.41 -5.31 -8.92
C GLY A 194 -12.91 -5.04 -8.85
N LEU A 195 -12.49 -4.01 -8.12
CA LEU A 195 -11.10 -3.54 -8.07
C LEU A 195 -10.39 -3.91 -6.77
N PHE A 196 -11.03 -3.67 -5.62
CA PHE A 196 -10.37 -3.81 -4.32
C PHE A 196 -10.33 -5.25 -3.81
N GLY A 197 -9.20 -5.62 -3.23
CA GLY A 197 -8.98 -6.87 -2.50
C GLY A 197 -8.43 -6.61 -1.10
N ASP A 198 -8.23 -7.68 -0.34
CA ASP A 198 -7.74 -7.66 1.04
C ASP A 198 -6.29 -8.11 1.10
N GLY A 199 -5.50 -7.47 1.95
CA GLY A 199 -4.11 -7.83 2.13
C GLY A 199 -3.49 -7.25 3.39
N ILE A 200 -2.45 -7.93 3.87
CA ILE A 200 -1.63 -7.53 4.99
C ILE A 200 -0.19 -7.52 4.53
N ALA A 201 0.56 -6.49 4.88
CA ALA A 201 1.99 -6.40 4.62
C ALA A 201 2.73 -5.90 5.85
N ALA A 202 3.96 -6.37 6.06
CA ALA A 202 4.87 -5.82 7.04
C ALA A 202 6.26 -5.67 6.43
N ALA A 203 6.99 -4.65 6.84
CA ALA A 203 8.37 -4.42 6.41
C ALA A 203 9.18 -3.76 7.54
N VAL A 204 10.45 -4.09 7.63
CA VAL A 204 11.37 -3.41 8.53
C VAL A 204 12.14 -2.33 7.78
N VAL A 205 12.32 -1.17 8.42
CA VAL A 205 13.28 -0.16 8.00
C VAL A 205 14.36 -0.09 9.07
N ARG A 206 15.56 -0.52 8.71
CA ARG A 206 16.74 -0.52 9.63
C ARG A 206 17.45 0.83 9.56
N GLY A 207 17.82 1.39 10.68
CA GLY A 207 18.64 2.60 10.71
C GLY A 207 20.07 2.38 10.23
N ARG A 208 20.53 1.11 10.15
CA ARG A 208 21.84 0.72 9.65
C ARG A 208 21.85 -0.68 9.07
N GLY A 209 22.49 -0.82 7.91
CA GLY A 209 22.77 -2.12 7.29
C GLY A 209 21.51 -2.83 6.77
N GLY A 210 21.71 -4.05 6.33
CA GLY A 210 20.69 -4.89 5.73
C GLY A 210 20.61 -4.75 4.21
N GLU A 211 20.10 -5.77 3.56
CA GLU A 211 19.78 -5.77 2.13
C GLU A 211 18.45 -5.04 1.88
N GLY A 212 18.36 -4.30 0.78
CA GLY A 212 17.13 -3.65 0.37
C GLY A 212 17.33 -2.28 -0.23
N ILE A 213 16.42 -1.35 0.06
CA ILE A 213 16.47 0.00 -0.48
C ILE A 213 17.02 0.96 0.58
N GLU A 214 18.23 1.47 0.39
CA GLU A 214 18.74 2.61 1.14
C GLU A 214 17.93 3.85 0.77
N LEU A 215 17.11 4.34 1.69
CA LEU A 215 16.26 5.51 1.50
C LEU A 215 17.11 6.78 1.60
N GLU A 216 17.14 7.57 0.53
CA GLU A 216 17.99 8.77 0.43
C GLU A 216 17.21 10.08 0.56
N ARG A 217 15.94 10.08 0.11
CA ARG A 217 15.07 11.25 0.16
C ARG A 217 13.62 10.82 0.15
N ASN A 218 12.78 11.58 0.83
CA ASN A 218 11.33 11.44 0.72
C ASN A 218 10.64 12.79 0.46
N GLY A 219 9.37 12.75 0.11
CA GLY A 219 8.54 13.91 -0.10
C GLY A 219 7.07 13.55 -0.13
N SER A 220 6.23 14.56 0.09
CA SER A 220 4.78 14.47 0.04
C SER A 220 4.26 15.57 -0.87
N TYR A 221 3.24 15.27 -1.67
CA TYR A 221 2.58 16.22 -2.54
C TYR A 221 1.07 15.98 -2.53
N LEU A 222 0.29 17.05 -2.41
CA LEU A 222 -1.16 17.02 -2.49
C LEU A 222 -1.61 17.92 -3.64
N ILE A 223 -2.47 17.40 -4.52
CA ILE A 223 -3.13 18.25 -5.54
C ILE A 223 -4.17 19.10 -4.83
N PRO A 224 -4.06 20.43 -4.88
CA PRO A 224 -5.00 21.32 -4.19
C PRO A 224 -6.46 21.13 -4.67
N LYS A 225 -7.42 21.17 -3.74
CA LYS A 225 -8.87 21.12 -3.99
C LYS A 225 -9.35 19.80 -4.63
N THR A 226 -8.77 18.68 -4.18
CA THR A 226 -9.14 17.33 -4.63
C THR A 226 -9.59 16.41 -3.49
N GLU A 227 -9.85 16.95 -2.31
CA GLU A 227 -10.24 16.22 -1.10
C GLU A 227 -11.50 15.37 -1.29
N GLU A 228 -12.41 15.77 -2.16
CA GLU A 228 -13.65 15.06 -2.47
C GLU A 228 -13.53 14.05 -3.63
N TRP A 229 -12.34 13.91 -4.26
CA TRP A 229 -12.21 13.05 -5.44
C TRP A 229 -12.09 11.56 -5.10
N ILE A 230 -11.48 11.24 -3.98
CA ILE A 230 -11.45 9.91 -3.38
C ILE A 230 -11.71 10.10 -1.89
N MET A 231 -12.79 9.57 -1.37
CA MET A 231 -13.12 9.72 0.04
C MET A 231 -14.01 8.58 0.55
N TYR A 232 -14.08 8.45 1.87
CA TYR A 232 -15.16 7.75 2.53
C TYR A 232 -16.19 8.74 3.07
N ASP A 233 -17.46 8.50 2.76
CA ASP A 233 -18.58 9.04 3.52
C ASP A 233 -18.94 8.03 4.62
N VAL A 234 -18.78 8.42 5.89
CA VAL A 234 -19.00 7.54 7.04
C VAL A 234 -20.44 7.65 7.50
N ARG A 235 -21.22 6.58 7.35
CA ARG A 235 -22.63 6.49 7.68
C ARG A 235 -22.88 5.43 8.74
N ALA A 236 -24.13 5.29 9.19
CA ALA A 236 -24.53 4.25 10.14
C ALA A 236 -24.23 2.81 9.62
N THR A 237 -24.19 2.61 8.31
CA THR A 237 -23.84 1.34 7.66
C THR A 237 -22.34 1.12 7.47
N GLY A 238 -21.50 2.10 7.74
CA GLY A 238 -20.04 2.03 7.63
C GLY A 238 -19.43 3.00 6.64
N PHE A 239 -18.34 2.58 6.03
CA PHE A 239 -17.57 3.35 5.06
C PHE A 239 -18.19 3.23 3.66
N HIS A 240 -18.61 4.35 3.08
CA HIS A 240 -19.12 4.44 1.72
C HIS A 240 -18.05 5.06 0.82
N PHE A 241 -17.49 4.27 -0.07
CA PHE A 241 -16.42 4.71 -0.95
C PHE A 241 -16.96 5.57 -2.10
N LEU A 242 -16.44 6.78 -2.21
CA LEU A 242 -16.77 7.71 -3.30
C LEU A 242 -15.55 7.91 -4.19
N LEU A 243 -15.77 7.79 -5.50
CA LEU A 243 -14.74 7.91 -6.53
C LEU A 243 -15.22 8.89 -7.60
N ASP A 244 -14.57 10.04 -7.70
CA ASP A 244 -14.87 11.04 -8.74
C ASP A 244 -14.33 10.59 -10.11
N LYS A 245 -15.10 10.89 -11.16
CA LYS A 245 -14.72 10.58 -12.56
C LYS A 245 -13.45 11.28 -13.03
N ARG A 246 -12.95 12.29 -12.31
CA ARG A 246 -11.70 13.01 -12.61
C ARG A 246 -10.44 12.29 -12.13
N VAL A 247 -10.57 11.33 -11.23
CA VAL A 247 -9.42 10.57 -10.66
C VAL A 247 -8.48 10.00 -11.73
N PRO A 248 -8.96 9.46 -12.87
CA PRO A 248 -8.06 8.97 -13.92
C PRO A 248 -7.13 10.03 -14.53
N ALA A 249 -7.39 11.33 -14.34
CA ALA A 249 -6.57 12.43 -14.87
C ALA A 249 -5.54 12.96 -13.85
N THR A 250 -5.34 12.28 -12.72
CA THR A 250 -4.50 12.81 -11.62
C THR A 250 -3.00 12.65 -11.87
N MET A 251 -2.58 11.75 -12.74
CA MET A 251 -1.15 11.52 -12.99
C MET A 251 -0.48 12.65 -13.76
N GLU A 252 -1.21 13.37 -14.60
CA GLU A 252 -0.69 14.55 -15.29
C GLU A 252 -0.16 15.62 -14.32
N PRO A 253 -0.91 16.08 -13.31
CA PRO A 253 -0.40 17.02 -12.32
C PRO A 253 0.51 16.40 -11.24
N LEU A 254 0.51 15.07 -11.06
CA LEU A 254 1.38 14.40 -10.08
C LEU A 254 2.78 14.09 -10.62
N ALA A 255 2.91 13.76 -11.91
CA ALA A 255 4.20 13.41 -12.49
C ALA A 255 5.28 14.50 -12.31
N PRO A 256 4.99 15.82 -12.45
CA PRO A 256 5.93 16.87 -12.13
C PRO A 256 6.47 16.80 -10.70
N ALA A 257 5.66 16.47 -9.70
CA ALA A 257 6.11 16.36 -8.32
C ALA A 257 7.12 15.20 -8.13
N LEU A 258 6.94 14.08 -8.86
CA LEU A 258 7.90 12.98 -8.88
C LEU A 258 9.22 13.40 -9.57
N GLN A 259 9.11 14.13 -10.68
CA GLN A 259 10.27 14.67 -11.41
C GLN A 259 11.04 15.68 -10.55
N ASP A 260 10.32 16.59 -9.87
CA ASP A 260 10.91 17.58 -8.96
C ASP A 260 11.65 16.91 -7.80
N LEU A 261 11.05 15.88 -7.17
CA LEU A 261 11.71 15.13 -6.09
C LEU A 261 13.01 14.49 -6.58
N ALA A 262 13.01 13.86 -7.76
CA ALA A 262 14.18 13.26 -8.35
C ALA A 262 15.22 14.35 -8.70
N GLY A 263 14.79 15.46 -9.33
CA GLY A 263 15.64 16.59 -9.70
C GLY A 263 16.32 17.25 -8.49
N LEU A 264 15.59 17.42 -7.37
CA LEU A 264 16.15 17.90 -6.10
C LEU A 264 17.23 16.98 -5.53
N HIS A 265 17.24 15.71 -5.92
CA HIS A 265 18.25 14.72 -5.56
C HIS A 265 19.36 14.57 -6.62
N GLY A 266 19.24 15.30 -7.74
CA GLY A 266 20.17 15.24 -8.85
C GLY A 266 19.96 14.02 -9.75
N TRP A 267 18.74 13.42 -9.75
CA TRP A 267 18.35 12.31 -10.60
C TRP A 267 17.33 12.74 -11.64
N ASP A 268 17.24 11.98 -12.71
CA ASP A 268 16.16 12.08 -13.68
C ASP A 268 15.12 10.98 -13.37
N ALA A 269 13.87 11.37 -13.17
CA ALA A 269 12.81 10.43 -12.91
C ALA A 269 12.50 9.50 -14.09
N ALA A 270 12.94 9.85 -15.29
CA ALA A 270 12.84 9.00 -16.49
C ALA A 270 13.97 7.94 -16.60
N ASP A 271 15.04 8.09 -15.82
CA ASP A 271 16.25 7.26 -15.91
C ASP A 271 16.57 6.61 -14.56
N LEU A 272 15.57 5.93 -13.99
CA LEU A 272 15.72 5.12 -12.78
C LEU A 272 15.64 3.63 -13.14
N ASP A 273 16.30 2.82 -12.33
CA ASP A 273 16.45 1.39 -12.60
C ASP A 273 15.18 0.58 -12.20
N PHE A 274 14.41 1.08 -11.20
CA PHE A 274 13.16 0.46 -10.78
C PHE A 274 12.13 1.47 -10.23
N TYR A 275 10.84 1.10 -10.36
CA TYR A 275 9.70 1.90 -9.89
C TYR A 275 8.75 1.00 -9.11
N ILE A 276 8.53 1.34 -7.85
CA ILE A 276 7.62 0.65 -6.92
C ILE A 276 6.50 1.62 -6.57
N VAL A 277 5.39 1.51 -7.28
CA VAL A 277 4.31 2.49 -7.13
C VAL A 277 2.97 1.83 -6.81
N HIS A 278 2.11 2.55 -6.11
CA HIS A 278 0.74 2.12 -5.88
C HIS A 278 -0.03 2.04 -7.20
N ALA A 279 -0.65 0.90 -7.46
CA ALA A 279 -1.50 0.65 -8.62
C ALA A 279 -2.98 0.83 -8.26
N GLY A 280 -3.49 2.05 -8.33
CA GLY A 280 -4.92 2.33 -8.14
C GLY A 280 -5.81 1.81 -9.28
N GLY A 281 -5.19 1.40 -10.39
CA GLY A 281 -5.79 0.85 -11.59
C GLY A 281 -4.78 0.90 -12.74
N PRO A 282 -4.99 0.16 -13.86
CA PRO A 282 -4.01 0.08 -14.94
C PRO A 282 -3.72 1.43 -15.58
N ARG A 283 -4.74 2.27 -15.72
CA ARG A 283 -4.60 3.61 -16.31
C ARG A 283 -3.65 4.51 -15.53
N ILE A 284 -3.61 4.40 -14.20
CA ILE A 284 -2.66 5.16 -13.36
C ILE A 284 -1.22 4.83 -13.76
N LEU A 285 -0.92 3.55 -14.00
CA LEU A 285 0.41 3.10 -14.41
C LEU A 285 0.74 3.49 -15.85
N ASP A 286 -0.26 3.45 -16.75
CA ASP A 286 -0.10 3.88 -18.15
C ASP A 286 0.16 5.38 -18.25
N ASP A 287 -0.59 6.18 -17.49
CA ASP A 287 -0.42 7.63 -17.46
C ASP A 287 0.92 8.01 -16.80
N LEU A 288 1.35 7.32 -15.72
CA LEU A 288 2.69 7.49 -15.15
C LEU A 288 3.79 7.20 -16.18
N SER A 289 3.69 6.06 -16.90
CA SER A 289 4.62 5.70 -17.97
C SER A 289 4.72 6.83 -19.00
N LYS A 290 3.59 7.34 -19.44
CA LYS A 290 3.51 8.41 -20.44
C LYS A 290 4.12 9.73 -19.92
N PHE A 291 3.76 10.17 -18.73
CA PHE A 291 4.17 11.48 -18.22
C PHE A 291 5.59 11.50 -17.67
N LEU A 292 6.09 10.37 -17.15
CA LEU A 292 7.50 10.22 -16.77
C LEU A 292 8.41 9.80 -17.96
N GLN A 293 7.82 9.46 -19.12
CA GLN A 293 8.55 8.95 -20.30
C GLN A 293 9.34 7.66 -20.02
N VAL A 294 8.73 6.77 -19.24
CA VAL A 294 9.31 5.49 -18.80
C VAL A 294 8.62 4.34 -19.52
N ASP A 295 9.36 3.27 -19.84
CA ASP A 295 8.77 2.06 -20.41
C ASP A 295 7.65 1.50 -19.50
N PRO A 296 6.47 1.16 -20.02
CA PRO A 296 5.39 0.54 -19.23
C PRO A 296 5.80 -0.69 -18.43
N HIS A 297 6.81 -1.45 -18.89
CA HIS A 297 7.35 -2.62 -18.21
C HIS A 297 8.08 -2.26 -16.89
N ALA A 298 8.53 -1.03 -16.73
CA ALA A 298 9.14 -0.57 -15.47
C ALA A 298 8.17 -0.68 -14.27
N PHE A 299 6.86 -0.66 -14.52
CA PHE A 299 5.81 -0.82 -13.50
C PHE A 299 5.29 -2.26 -13.37
N ARG A 300 6.03 -3.28 -13.87
CA ARG A 300 5.57 -4.67 -13.89
C ARG A 300 5.18 -5.23 -12.52
N PHE A 301 5.90 -4.87 -11.46
CA PHE A 301 5.60 -5.34 -10.10
C PHE A 301 4.27 -4.81 -9.58
N SER A 302 4.02 -3.52 -9.77
CA SER A 302 2.73 -2.88 -9.42
C SER A 302 1.59 -3.46 -10.25
N ARG A 303 1.82 -3.75 -11.54
CA ARG A 303 0.83 -4.42 -12.41
C ARG A 303 0.55 -5.85 -11.97
N ALA A 304 1.58 -6.60 -11.56
CA ALA A 304 1.43 -7.97 -11.06
C ALA A 304 0.59 -8.01 -9.78
N THR A 305 0.87 -7.12 -8.82
CA THR A 305 0.04 -6.97 -7.62
C THR A 305 -1.43 -6.70 -7.96
N LEU A 306 -1.69 -5.72 -8.84
CA LEU A 306 -3.04 -5.39 -9.27
C LEU A 306 -3.74 -6.57 -9.95
N THR A 307 -3.03 -7.28 -10.81
CA THR A 307 -3.58 -8.41 -11.58
C THR A 307 -3.97 -9.58 -10.67
N GLU A 308 -3.13 -9.91 -9.68
CA GLU A 308 -3.28 -11.10 -8.86
C GLU A 308 -4.11 -10.87 -7.59
N TYR A 309 -4.00 -9.68 -6.99
CA TYR A 309 -4.63 -9.39 -5.70
C TYR A 309 -5.68 -8.28 -5.76
N GLY A 310 -5.77 -7.57 -6.90
CA GLY A 310 -6.51 -6.32 -6.98
C GLY A 310 -5.80 -5.18 -6.25
N ASN A 311 -6.53 -4.11 -6.00
CA ASN A 311 -6.02 -3.00 -5.19
C ASN A 311 -6.16 -3.34 -3.70
N ILE A 312 -5.08 -3.78 -3.07
CA ILE A 312 -4.97 -4.04 -1.62
C ILE A 312 -4.57 -2.78 -0.83
N ALA A 313 -5.03 -1.62 -1.28
CA ALA A 313 -4.87 -0.30 -0.67
C ALA A 313 -3.41 0.03 -0.26
N SER A 314 -3.16 0.34 1.03
CA SER A 314 -1.83 0.72 1.51
C SER A 314 -0.77 -0.39 1.40
N ALA A 315 -1.17 -1.65 1.29
CA ALA A 315 -0.25 -2.79 1.16
C ALA A 315 0.33 -2.96 -0.27
N VAL A 316 -0.25 -2.32 -1.31
CA VAL A 316 0.18 -2.46 -2.72
C VAL A 316 1.66 -2.14 -2.90
N VAL A 317 2.16 -1.05 -2.33
CA VAL A 317 3.57 -0.62 -2.49
C VAL A 317 4.52 -1.66 -1.88
N LEU A 318 4.14 -2.24 -0.74
CA LEU A 318 4.95 -3.26 -0.08
C LEU A 318 4.92 -4.60 -0.85
N ASP A 319 3.78 -4.99 -1.44
CA ASP A 319 3.74 -6.19 -2.28
C ASP A 319 4.53 -6.01 -3.59
N ALA A 320 4.43 -4.85 -4.23
CA ALA A 320 5.23 -4.55 -5.40
C ALA A 320 6.74 -4.59 -5.09
N LEU A 321 7.15 -4.10 -3.92
CA LEU A 321 8.54 -4.19 -3.45
C LEU A 321 8.94 -5.65 -3.17
N ARG A 322 8.10 -6.44 -2.48
CA ARG A 322 8.36 -7.88 -2.27
C ARG A 322 8.64 -8.60 -3.58
N ARG A 323 7.88 -8.29 -4.64
CA ARG A 323 8.06 -8.89 -5.96
C ARG A 323 9.41 -8.54 -6.59
N LEU A 324 9.93 -7.33 -6.37
CA LEU A 324 11.29 -6.98 -6.77
C LEU A 324 12.33 -7.87 -6.06
N PHE A 325 12.17 -8.10 -4.75
CA PHE A 325 13.04 -9.05 -4.02
C PHE A 325 12.91 -10.48 -4.54
N ASP A 326 11.69 -10.93 -4.88
CA ASP A 326 11.43 -12.28 -5.39
C ASP A 326 12.05 -12.53 -6.78
N GLU A 327 12.23 -11.48 -7.60
CA GLU A 327 12.99 -11.54 -8.85
C GLU A 327 14.53 -11.51 -8.64
N GLY A 328 15.01 -11.50 -7.40
CA GLY A 328 16.43 -11.44 -7.06
C GLY A 328 16.94 -10.03 -6.77
N GLY A 329 16.04 -9.07 -6.57
CA GLY A 329 16.40 -7.69 -6.28
C GLY A 329 16.84 -6.87 -7.49
N ALA A 330 17.60 -5.83 -7.27
CA ALA A 330 18.21 -4.99 -8.29
C ALA A 330 19.75 -5.04 -8.16
N GLN A 331 20.46 -4.52 -9.15
CA GLN A 331 21.92 -4.39 -9.06
C GLN A 331 22.29 -3.44 -7.90
N ASP A 332 23.43 -3.70 -7.26
CA ASP A 332 23.93 -2.80 -6.22
C ASP A 332 24.01 -1.36 -6.71
N ARG A 333 23.55 -0.41 -5.90
CA ARG A 333 23.45 1.02 -6.19
C ARG A 333 22.41 1.40 -7.28
N ALA A 334 21.62 0.45 -7.80
CA ALA A 334 20.50 0.76 -8.69
C ALA A 334 19.54 1.78 -8.04
N ARG A 335 19.14 2.79 -8.82
CA ARG A 335 18.31 3.91 -8.36
C ARG A 335 16.84 3.59 -8.50
N GLY A 336 16.06 3.88 -7.49
CA GLY A 336 14.63 3.60 -7.49
C GLY A 336 13.75 4.70 -6.95
N LEU A 337 12.48 4.67 -7.38
CA LEU A 337 11.41 5.52 -6.91
C LEU A 337 10.30 4.64 -6.32
N LEU A 338 9.89 5.00 -5.10
CA LEU A 338 8.71 4.43 -4.45
C LEU A 338 7.64 5.51 -4.32
N ALA A 339 6.37 5.18 -4.61
CA ALA A 339 5.28 6.15 -4.44
C ALA A 339 3.95 5.47 -4.06
N GLY A 340 3.31 5.98 -3.01
CA GLY A 340 1.93 5.69 -2.65
C GLY A 340 1.03 6.83 -3.15
N PHE A 341 -0.11 6.48 -3.77
CA PHE A 341 -1.11 7.46 -4.21
C PHE A 341 -2.44 7.18 -3.50
N GLY A 342 -3.14 8.22 -3.06
CA GLY A 342 -4.37 8.02 -2.29
C GLY A 342 -5.30 9.24 -2.20
N PRO A 343 -6.27 9.17 -1.27
CA PRO A 343 -7.29 10.20 -1.05
C PRO A 343 -6.72 11.59 -0.88
N GLY A 344 -7.55 12.59 -1.20
CA GLY A 344 -7.13 13.99 -1.29
C GLY A 344 -6.11 14.19 -2.42
N ILE A 345 -6.03 13.24 -3.34
CA ILE A 345 -5.02 13.03 -4.39
C ILE A 345 -3.63 13.39 -3.86
N THR A 346 -3.22 12.59 -2.91
CA THR A 346 -1.92 12.70 -2.25
C THR A 346 -0.94 11.71 -2.87
N ALA A 347 0.30 12.14 -3.06
CA ALA A 347 1.45 11.29 -3.37
C ALA A 347 2.43 11.32 -2.19
N GLU A 348 2.78 10.16 -1.66
CA GLU A 348 3.85 9.96 -0.69
C GLU A 348 4.99 9.23 -1.39
N MET A 349 6.13 9.88 -1.51
CA MET A 349 7.20 9.51 -2.43
C MET A 349 8.52 9.31 -1.70
N ALA A 350 9.33 8.34 -2.14
CA ALA A 350 10.68 8.14 -1.67
C ALA A 350 11.63 7.81 -2.83
N LEU A 351 12.88 8.22 -2.69
CA LEU A 351 13.99 7.83 -3.55
C LEU A 351 14.98 7.00 -2.74
N GLY A 352 15.55 6.00 -3.38
CA GLY A 352 16.55 5.16 -2.73
C GLY A 352 17.42 4.40 -3.72
N ARG A 353 18.45 3.75 -3.18
CA ARG A 353 19.32 2.86 -3.95
C ARG A 353 19.19 1.45 -3.44
N TRP A 354 19.22 0.51 -4.35
CA TRP A 354 19.37 -0.89 -3.95
C TRP A 354 20.73 -1.11 -3.28
N ARG A 355 20.70 -1.88 -2.21
CA ARG A 355 21.89 -2.32 -1.49
C ARG A 355 21.88 -3.84 -1.39
N THR A 356 22.94 -4.48 -1.84
CA THR A 356 23.20 -5.90 -1.60
C THR A 356 24.02 -6.09 -0.33
N ASP A 357 23.87 -7.22 0.36
CA ASP A 357 24.54 -7.50 1.66
C ASP A 357 26.07 -7.75 1.55
N GLU A 358 26.71 -7.51 0.38
CA GLU A 358 28.13 -7.82 0.17
C GLU A 358 29.13 -6.99 0.99
N GLU A 359 28.70 -6.10 1.89
CA GLU A 359 29.60 -5.33 2.78
C GLU A 359 29.23 -5.45 4.27
N ALA A 360 29.14 -6.67 4.80
CA ALA A 360 29.27 -6.95 6.23
C ALA A 360 30.67 -7.53 6.51
N VAL A 361 31.72 -6.74 6.22
CA VAL A 361 33.10 -7.01 6.70
C VAL A 361 33.69 -5.78 7.34
#